data_de63029eb417c0756b3716a94b8b33aa
#
_entry.id   de63029eb417c0756b3716a94b8b33aa
#
_cell.length_a   1.000
_cell.length_b   1.000
_cell.length_c   1.000
_cell.angle_alpha   90.00
_cell.angle_beta   90.00
_cell.angle_gamma   90.00
#
_symmetry.space_group_name_H-M   'P 1'
#
loop_
_entity.id
_entity.type
_entity.pdbx_description
1 polymer ?
#
loop_
_entity_poly.entity_id
_entity_poly.type
_entity_poly.pdbx_seq_one_letter_code
_entity_poly.pdbx_strand_id
1 'polypeptide(L)'
;MATAPGITQWIPLPYGLFKEFLSDPLGYQLRMRERFGDVFRSRIGPSLVHFLYHPDHVRRVLYDRQKNYPRGWHYRLLRSLLGNGLVASEGDHWRRQRRLAQPAFHRQRLSGYAQVMVEATSGMLARWDRTAVAGSGMDVGVEMSRLTLAIAGLTLFSRDPSQEADVVGGAFGVLARYLEQRFNHPFTSLPAWVPTPSNSRMKDAARTLNGVVLALIQERRREGRDHGDLLSMLMQARDEETGEAMTEDQLCSEALTFLVAGHETTSTALTWTWFLLGSHPSIRQRVREEVGRVLGDRLPTIEDVPHLIATRMAIEESMRLCPPVWALAREAAQEDEIGGYRIPARSTVIVSPFVTHRHPAFWEQPEVFDPDRFTPDRLAQRPKGAYFPFLGGPHQCIGNEFAMLEMGLIVAMVLQRFDVELLPKQAIRPKAALTLRPSAPVRVVLKRGSPNQPLQQTGAAFQFSGPQRPSGGPCC
;
A
#
# COMPACT_ATOMS: atom_id res chain seq x y z
N MET A 1 23.39 -25.64 12.05
CA MET A 1 22.86 -24.49 11.33
C MET A 1 23.94 -23.41 11.23
N ALA A 2 24.18 -22.92 10.03
CA ALA A 2 25.12 -21.82 9.82
C ALA A 2 24.52 -20.49 10.30
N THR A 3 25.39 -19.54 10.58
CA THR A 3 24.98 -18.17 10.88
C THR A 3 24.85 -17.39 9.57
N ALA A 4 23.75 -16.67 9.36
CA ALA A 4 23.56 -15.88 8.16
C ALA A 4 24.71 -14.88 7.95
N PRO A 5 25.19 -14.69 6.72
CA PRO A 5 26.19 -13.67 6.42
C PRO A 5 25.64 -12.27 6.71
N GLY A 6 26.51 -11.31 6.94
CA GLY A 6 26.04 -9.93 7.14
C GLY A 6 26.94 -9.11 8.05
N ILE A 7 26.40 -7.98 8.45
CA ILE A 7 27.12 -6.94 9.16
C ILE A 7 26.66 -6.90 10.60
N THR A 8 27.48 -7.46 11.48
CA THR A 8 27.16 -7.65 12.90
C THR A 8 28.03 -6.83 13.83
N GLN A 9 29.03 -6.10 13.30
CA GLN A 9 29.83 -5.21 14.14
C GLN A 9 28.92 -4.15 14.76
N TRP A 10 28.98 -4.08 16.09
CA TRP A 10 28.31 -3.03 16.83
C TRP A 10 29.06 -1.72 16.57
N ILE A 11 28.51 -0.92 15.65
CA ILE A 11 29.03 0.41 15.37
C ILE A 11 28.19 1.35 16.24
N PRO A 12 28.80 2.11 17.18
CA PRO A 12 28.06 3.07 17.99
C PRO A 12 27.33 4.06 17.10
N LEU A 13 26.08 4.36 17.43
CA LEU A 13 25.31 5.42 16.77
C LEU A 13 26.12 6.74 16.78
N PRO A 14 26.10 7.54 15.71
CA PRO A 14 25.26 7.53 14.51
C PRO A 14 25.99 7.17 13.19
N TYR A 15 27.09 6.45 13.21
CA TYR A 15 28.00 6.25 12.06
C TYR A 15 27.92 4.84 11.48
N GLY A 16 27.99 4.73 10.14
CA GLY A 16 28.08 3.47 9.42
C GLY A 16 26.80 3.07 8.68
N LEU A 17 26.66 1.76 8.45
CA LEU A 17 25.58 1.14 7.64
C LEU A 17 24.15 1.43 8.11
N PHE A 18 23.95 1.75 9.38
CA PHE A 18 22.65 2.19 9.88
C PHE A 18 22.23 3.55 9.28
N LYS A 19 23.18 4.47 9.12
CA LYS A 19 22.93 5.74 8.41
C LYS A 19 22.57 5.48 6.95
N GLU A 20 23.22 4.54 6.31
CA GLU A 20 22.92 4.13 4.93
C GLU A 20 21.50 3.54 4.83
N PHE A 21 21.13 2.62 5.73
CA PHE A 21 19.77 2.09 5.81
C PHE A 21 18.72 3.18 6.01
N LEU A 22 18.98 4.15 6.89
CA LEU A 22 18.04 5.24 7.15
C LEU A 22 17.94 6.24 5.98
N SER A 23 19.05 6.51 5.30
CA SER A 23 19.07 7.47 4.19
C SER A 23 18.51 6.90 2.88
N ASP A 24 18.73 5.60 2.64
CA ASP A 24 18.30 4.89 1.44
C ASP A 24 17.94 3.42 1.75
N PRO A 25 16.80 3.18 2.44
CA PRO A 25 16.43 1.83 2.86
C PRO A 25 16.16 0.87 1.69
N LEU A 26 15.77 1.39 0.53
CA LEU A 26 15.52 0.58 -0.66
C LEU A 26 16.83 0.15 -1.31
N GLY A 27 17.71 1.10 -1.62
CA GLY A 27 19.00 0.81 -2.21
C GLY A 27 19.90 0.01 -1.27
N TYR A 28 19.86 0.25 0.04
CA TYR A 28 20.54 -0.58 1.03
C TYR A 28 20.15 -2.05 0.88
N GLN A 29 18.85 -2.36 0.86
CA GLN A 29 18.39 -3.74 0.76
C GLN A 29 18.82 -4.40 -0.55
N LEU A 30 18.79 -3.68 -1.68
CA LEU A 30 19.23 -4.19 -2.98
C LEU A 30 20.74 -4.50 -2.96
N ARG A 31 21.57 -3.55 -2.49
CA ARG A 31 23.04 -3.75 -2.39
C ARG A 31 23.40 -4.89 -1.43
N MET A 32 22.70 -5.00 -0.30
CA MET A 32 22.96 -6.08 0.65
C MET A 32 22.57 -7.44 0.08
N ARG A 33 21.47 -7.52 -0.68
CA ARG A 33 21.12 -8.74 -1.41
C ARG A 33 22.19 -9.12 -2.45
N GLU A 34 22.67 -8.18 -3.24
CA GLU A 34 23.76 -8.42 -4.21
C GLU A 34 25.02 -8.95 -3.51
N ARG A 35 25.35 -8.42 -2.34
CA ARG A 35 26.56 -8.76 -1.60
C ARG A 35 26.47 -10.06 -0.83
N PHE A 36 25.34 -10.36 -0.21
CA PHE A 36 25.19 -11.44 0.76
C PHE A 36 24.20 -12.52 0.36
N GLY A 37 23.46 -12.32 -0.75
CA GLY A 37 22.42 -13.24 -1.20
C GLY A 37 21.07 -13.00 -0.52
N ASP A 38 20.23 -14.03 -0.55
CA ASP A 38 18.80 -13.93 -0.22
C ASP A 38 18.49 -13.99 1.27
N VAL A 39 19.49 -14.31 2.09
CA VAL A 39 19.41 -14.25 3.55
C VAL A 39 20.62 -13.51 4.06
N PHE A 40 20.42 -12.38 4.67
CA PHE A 40 21.51 -11.71 5.40
C PHE A 40 21.00 -11.14 6.73
N ARG A 41 21.93 -10.86 7.62
CA ARG A 41 21.61 -10.27 8.91
C ARG A 41 22.32 -8.94 9.11
N SER A 42 21.68 -8.05 9.84
CA SER A 42 22.26 -6.79 10.27
C SER A 42 21.87 -6.53 11.72
N ARG A 43 22.74 -5.83 12.46
CA ARG A 43 22.37 -5.34 13.79
C ARG A 43 21.92 -3.89 13.67
N ILE A 44 20.65 -3.65 13.98
CA ILE A 44 20.03 -2.32 13.99
C ILE A 44 19.74 -1.95 15.44
N GLY A 45 20.61 -1.15 16.04
CA GLY A 45 20.60 -0.91 17.48
C GLY A 45 20.73 -2.23 18.28
N PRO A 46 19.88 -2.48 19.28
CA PRO A 46 19.90 -3.72 20.05
C PRO A 46 19.33 -4.91 19.27
N SER A 47 18.60 -4.67 18.18
CA SER A 47 17.86 -5.69 17.47
C SER A 47 18.73 -6.40 16.42
N LEU A 48 18.71 -7.74 16.45
CA LEU A 48 19.22 -8.56 15.34
C LEU A 48 18.14 -8.69 14.29
N VAL A 49 18.42 -8.21 13.08
CA VAL A 49 17.48 -8.16 11.95
C VAL A 49 17.95 -9.11 10.85
N HIS A 50 17.08 -10.02 10.43
CA HIS A 50 17.31 -10.89 9.27
C HIS A 50 16.45 -10.40 8.11
N PHE A 51 17.04 -10.29 6.93
CA PHE A 51 16.37 -9.90 5.71
C PHE A 51 16.25 -11.13 4.81
N LEU A 52 15.05 -11.35 4.28
CA LEU A 52 14.71 -12.53 3.50
C LEU A 52 14.08 -12.11 2.18
N TYR A 53 14.64 -12.58 1.05
CA TYR A 53 14.21 -12.14 -0.28
C TYR A 53 13.79 -13.27 -1.23
N HIS A 54 14.19 -14.53 -0.96
CA HIS A 54 13.76 -15.66 -1.77
C HIS A 54 12.27 -15.97 -1.55
N PRO A 55 11.49 -16.30 -2.58
CA PRO A 55 10.07 -16.65 -2.45
C PRO A 55 9.77 -17.75 -1.43
N ASP A 56 10.61 -18.78 -1.33
CA ASP A 56 10.43 -19.84 -0.32
C ASP A 56 10.61 -19.34 1.10
N HIS A 57 11.51 -18.38 1.32
CA HIS A 57 11.70 -17.75 2.63
C HIS A 57 10.48 -16.90 3.00
N VAL A 58 9.94 -16.14 2.02
CA VAL A 58 8.69 -15.38 2.17
C VAL A 58 7.55 -16.32 2.51
N ARG A 59 7.40 -17.44 1.75
CA ARG A 59 6.37 -18.46 1.98
C ARG A 59 6.49 -19.02 3.40
N ARG A 60 7.70 -19.38 3.84
CA ARG A 60 7.93 -19.91 5.18
C ARG A 60 7.44 -18.97 6.26
N VAL A 61 7.77 -17.67 6.17
CA VAL A 61 7.40 -16.66 7.17
C VAL A 61 5.91 -16.33 7.14
N LEU A 62 5.32 -16.16 5.94
CA LEU A 62 3.95 -15.67 5.82
C LEU A 62 2.89 -16.78 5.83
N TYR A 63 3.23 -18.01 5.45
CA TYR A 63 2.29 -19.12 5.28
C TYR A 63 2.64 -20.29 6.19
N ASP A 64 3.78 -20.95 5.95
CA ASP A 64 4.06 -22.28 6.49
C ASP A 64 4.30 -22.24 8.00
N ARG A 65 5.01 -21.21 8.49
CA ARG A 65 5.38 -21.02 9.91
C ARG A 65 4.86 -19.71 10.49
N GLN A 66 3.77 -19.18 9.95
CA GLN A 66 3.24 -17.86 10.31
C GLN A 66 3.04 -17.67 11.83
N LYS A 67 2.68 -18.74 12.57
CA LYS A 67 2.54 -18.71 14.03
C LYS A 67 3.86 -18.43 14.76
N ASN A 68 5.00 -18.77 14.12
CA ASN A 68 6.33 -18.46 14.64
C ASN A 68 6.78 -17.04 14.32
N TYR A 69 6.04 -16.32 13.45
CA TYR A 69 6.40 -14.98 12.99
C TYR A 69 5.26 -13.97 13.22
N PRO A 70 4.87 -13.75 14.50
CA PRO A 70 3.88 -12.73 14.84
C PRO A 70 4.39 -11.33 14.49
N ARG A 71 3.47 -10.37 14.54
CA ARG A 71 3.81 -8.94 14.51
C ARG A 71 4.61 -8.57 15.74
N GLY A 72 5.82 -8.07 15.54
CA GLY A 72 6.74 -7.71 16.62
C GLY A 72 6.43 -6.34 17.24
N TRP A 73 7.39 -5.87 18.04
CA TRP A 73 7.30 -4.61 18.78
C TRP A 73 7.06 -3.36 17.90
N HIS A 74 7.42 -3.41 16.62
CA HIS A 74 7.21 -2.33 15.64
C HIS A 74 5.73 -1.93 15.52
N TYR A 75 4.82 -2.89 15.66
CA TYR A 75 3.38 -2.66 15.59
C TYR A 75 2.82 -1.96 16.84
N ARG A 76 3.58 -1.88 17.94
CA ARG A 76 3.16 -1.13 19.14
C ARG A 76 2.98 0.37 18.84
N LEU A 77 3.83 0.93 17.99
CA LEU A 77 3.68 2.32 17.56
C LEU A 77 2.38 2.51 16.75
N LEU A 78 2.12 1.61 15.81
CA LEU A 78 0.89 1.65 15.01
C LEU A 78 -0.35 1.52 15.92
N ARG A 79 -0.29 0.61 16.89
CA ARG A 79 -1.36 0.43 17.89
C ARG A 79 -1.61 1.68 18.72
N SER A 80 -0.58 2.44 19.08
CA SER A 80 -0.75 3.69 19.82
C SER A 80 -1.40 4.82 19.02
N LEU A 81 -1.46 4.69 17.69
CA LEU A 81 -2.03 5.68 16.78
C LEU A 81 -3.43 5.30 16.28
N LEU A 82 -3.63 4.04 15.92
CA LEU A 82 -4.84 3.53 15.28
C LEU A 82 -5.68 2.65 16.21
N GLY A 83 -5.26 2.49 17.46
CA GLY A 83 -5.91 1.53 18.35
C GLY A 83 -5.52 0.08 18.03
N ASN A 84 -6.23 -0.87 18.65
CA ASN A 84 -5.97 -2.30 18.52
C ASN A 84 -6.82 -2.95 17.39
N GLY A 85 -6.99 -2.23 16.26
CA GLY A 85 -7.71 -2.74 15.09
C GLY A 85 -6.92 -3.81 14.32
N LEU A 86 -7.51 -4.32 13.24
CA LEU A 86 -7.07 -5.49 12.47
C LEU A 86 -5.61 -5.42 11.99
N VAL A 87 -5.10 -4.22 11.63
CA VAL A 87 -3.72 -4.04 11.17
C VAL A 87 -2.71 -4.14 12.31
N ALA A 88 -3.08 -3.73 13.52
CA ALA A 88 -2.17 -3.63 14.67
C ALA A 88 -2.33 -4.77 15.69
N SER A 89 -3.42 -5.54 15.64
CA SER A 89 -3.74 -6.64 16.55
C SER A 89 -3.03 -7.94 16.18
N GLU A 90 -2.99 -8.90 17.11
CA GLU A 90 -2.38 -10.21 16.93
C GLU A 90 -3.13 -11.27 17.75
N GLY A 91 -2.88 -12.55 17.47
CA GLY A 91 -3.41 -13.70 18.22
C GLY A 91 -4.92 -13.85 18.11
N ASP A 92 -5.58 -14.25 19.20
CA ASP A 92 -7.03 -14.51 19.24
C ASP A 92 -7.84 -13.25 18.98
N HIS A 93 -7.40 -12.09 19.50
CA HIS A 93 -8.04 -10.83 19.23
C HIS A 93 -8.06 -10.53 17.73
N TRP A 94 -6.93 -10.67 17.03
CA TRP A 94 -6.86 -10.50 15.59
C TRP A 94 -7.76 -11.48 14.84
N ARG A 95 -7.78 -12.77 15.23
CA ARG A 95 -8.64 -13.79 14.61
C ARG A 95 -10.12 -13.41 14.71
N ARG A 96 -10.54 -12.96 15.89
CA ARG A 96 -11.90 -12.49 16.13
C ARG A 96 -12.23 -11.28 15.27
N GLN A 97 -11.41 -10.23 15.27
CA GLN A 97 -11.65 -9.03 14.47
C GLN A 97 -11.69 -9.35 12.96
N ARG A 98 -10.79 -10.22 12.50
CA ARG A 98 -10.77 -10.68 11.11
C ARG A 98 -12.08 -11.36 10.72
N ARG A 99 -12.58 -12.27 11.54
CA ARG A 99 -13.83 -13.01 11.31
C ARG A 99 -15.03 -12.06 11.27
N LEU A 100 -15.11 -11.12 12.18
CA LEU A 100 -16.19 -10.12 12.23
C LEU A 100 -16.21 -9.16 11.04
N ALA A 101 -15.03 -8.78 10.54
CA ALA A 101 -14.91 -7.83 9.43
C ALA A 101 -15.01 -8.47 8.04
N GLN A 102 -14.66 -9.76 7.90
CA GLN A 102 -14.54 -10.42 6.60
C GLN A 102 -15.82 -10.40 5.76
N PRO A 103 -17.04 -10.56 6.31
CA PRO A 103 -18.29 -10.52 5.52
C PRO A 103 -18.50 -9.22 4.73
N ALA A 104 -17.94 -8.09 5.20
CA ALA A 104 -18.03 -6.81 4.49
C ALA A 104 -17.27 -6.78 3.17
N PHE A 105 -16.31 -7.69 2.98
CA PHE A 105 -15.49 -7.79 1.78
C PHE A 105 -15.88 -8.97 0.87
N HIS A 106 -17.05 -9.60 1.11
CA HIS A 106 -17.57 -10.63 0.23
C HIS A 106 -18.06 -10.06 -1.09
N ARG A 107 -17.96 -10.86 -2.17
CA ARG A 107 -18.30 -10.46 -3.55
C ARG A 107 -19.68 -9.81 -3.70
N GLN A 108 -20.68 -10.25 -2.94
CA GLN A 108 -22.03 -9.66 -2.97
C GLN A 108 -22.04 -8.18 -2.54
N ARG A 109 -21.17 -7.79 -1.58
CA ARG A 109 -21.06 -6.40 -1.12
C ARG A 109 -20.25 -5.54 -2.08
N LEU A 110 -19.24 -6.14 -2.74
CA LEU A 110 -18.43 -5.44 -3.72
C LEU A 110 -19.25 -4.85 -4.87
N SER A 111 -20.39 -5.45 -5.23
CA SER A 111 -21.31 -4.91 -6.25
C SER A 111 -21.86 -3.53 -5.85
N GLY A 112 -22.31 -3.37 -4.59
CA GLY A 112 -22.77 -2.06 -4.09
C GLY A 112 -21.64 -1.04 -4.00
N TYR A 113 -20.46 -1.48 -3.59
CA TYR A 113 -19.28 -0.60 -3.53
C TYR A 113 -18.82 -0.16 -4.92
N ALA A 114 -18.93 -1.02 -5.94
CA ALA A 114 -18.60 -0.65 -7.34
C ALA A 114 -19.40 0.55 -7.82
N GLN A 115 -20.70 0.59 -7.52
CA GLN A 115 -21.55 1.73 -7.89
C GLN A 115 -21.07 3.03 -7.23
N VAL A 116 -20.77 3.00 -5.94
CA VAL A 116 -20.22 4.15 -5.19
C VAL A 116 -18.88 4.61 -5.79
N MET A 117 -17.99 3.67 -6.14
CA MET A 117 -16.71 3.96 -6.78
C MET A 117 -16.90 4.66 -8.14
N VAL A 118 -17.85 4.18 -8.95
CA VAL A 118 -18.18 4.76 -10.26
C VAL A 118 -18.74 6.17 -10.10
N GLU A 119 -19.66 6.39 -9.15
CA GLU A 119 -20.28 7.70 -8.90
C GLU A 119 -19.22 8.72 -8.41
N ALA A 120 -18.39 8.34 -7.42
CA ALA A 120 -17.30 9.18 -6.91
C ALA A 120 -16.28 9.53 -8.01
N THR A 121 -15.90 8.53 -8.82
CA THR A 121 -14.99 8.74 -9.96
C THR A 121 -15.62 9.66 -11.01
N SER A 122 -16.89 9.50 -11.32
CA SER A 122 -17.62 10.39 -12.24
C SER A 122 -17.61 11.84 -11.75
N GLY A 123 -17.81 12.06 -10.47
CA GLY A 123 -17.68 13.38 -9.83
C GLY A 123 -16.29 13.99 -9.97
N MET A 124 -15.23 13.18 -9.81
CA MET A 124 -13.84 13.60 -10.05
C MET A 124 -13.64 13.97 -11.53
N LEU A 125 -14.07 13.12 -12.47
CA LEU A 125 -13.92 13.36 -13.91
C LEU A 125 -14.62 14.63 -14.36
N ALA A 126 -15.78 14.96 -13.81
CA ALA A 126 -16.50 16.21 -14.09
C ALA A 126 -15.69 17.45 -13.62
N ARG A 127 -14.92 17.36 -12.53
CA ARG A 127 -13.97 18.41 -12.15
C ARG A 127 -12.78 18.48 -13.09
N TRP A 128 -12.26 17.33 -13.52
CA TRP A 128 -11.13 17.23 -14.43
C TRP A 128 -11.41 17.79 -15.83
N ASP A 129 -12.65 17.76 -16.28
CA ASP A 129 -13.04 18.42 -17.53
C ASP A 129 -12.69 19.90 -17.57
N ARG A 130 -12.89 20.60 -16.45
CA ARG A 130 -12.54 22.02 -16.36
C ARG A 130 -11.03 22.22 -16.38
N THR A 131 -10.27 21.33 -15.74
CA THR A 131 -8.81 21.34 -15.71
C THR A 131 -8.22 21.05 -17.10
N ALA A 132 -8.79 20.08 -17.82
CA ALA A 132 -8.36 19.70 -19.16
C ALA A 132 -8.55 20.85 -20.17
N VAL A 133 -9.66 21.59 -20.07
CA VAL A 133 -9.90 22.79 -20.90
C VAL A 133 -8.86 23.86 -20.63
N ALA A 134 -8.43 24.05 -19.39
CA ALA A 134 -7.41 25.03 -19.01
C ALA A 134 -5.98 24.62 -19.44
N GLY A 135 -5.75 23.37 -19.85
CA GLY A 135 -4.42 22.86 -20.21
C GLY A 135 -3.39 22.90 -19.08
N SER A 136 -3.85 23.09 -17.83
CA SER A 136 -2.99 23.20 -16.67
C SER A 136 -2.57 21.83 -16.17
N GLY A 137 -1.28 21.68 -15.79
CA GLY A 137 -0.79 20.47 -15.16
C GLY A 137 -1.35 20.30 -13.74
N MET A 138 -1.66 19.07 -13.36
CA MET A 138 -2.17 18.72 -12.03
C MET A 138 -1.31 17.65 -11.36
N ASP A 139 -1.34 17.60 -10.02
CA ASP A 139 -0.74 16.52 -9.25
C ASP A 139 -1.75 15.37 -9.13
N VAL A 140 -1.48 14.28 -9.86
CA VAL A 140 -2.37 13.11 -9.86
C VAL A 140 -2.39 12.42 -8.49
N GLY A 141 -1.32 12.50 -7.71
CA GLY A 141 -1.28 11.93 -6.37
C GLY A 141 -2.26 12.58 -5.41
N VAL A 142 -2.40 13.91 -5.48
CA VAL A 142 -3.40 14.66 -4.70
C VAL A 142 -4.82 14.27 -5.09
N GLU A 143 -5.08 14.13 -6.40
CA GLU A 143 -6.41 13.76 -6.88
C GLU A 143 -6.77 12.30 -6.52
N MET A 144 -5.82 11.37 -6.63
CA MET A 144 -6.03 9.99 -6.20
C MET A 144 -6.27 9.90 -4.70
N SER A 145 -5.53 10.67 -3.91
CA SER A 145 -5.73 10.74 -2.46
C SER A 145 -7.14 11.25 -2.09
N ARG A 146 -7.61 12.31 -2.76
CA ARG A 146 -8.98 12.82 -2.54
C ARG A 146 -10.04 11.80 -2.94
N LEU A 147 -9.88 11.16 -4.09
CA LEU A 147 -10.84 10.19 -4.59
C LEU A 147 -10.93 8.96 -3.70
N THR A 148 -9.80 8.34 -3.35
CA THR A 148 -9.79 7.13 -2.51
C THR A 148 -10.28 7.41 -1.09
N LEU A 149 -10.05 8.63 -0.56
CA LEU A 149 -10.63 9.04 0.73
C LEU A 149 -12.16 9.17 0.62
N ALA A 150 -12.67 9.79 -0.44
CA ALA A 150 -14.11 9.90 -0.66
C ALA A 150 -14.75 8.51 -0.84
N ILE A 151 -14.15 7.63 -1.64
CA ILE A 151 -14.62 6.25 -1.83
C ILE A 151 -14.62 5.49 -0.49
N ALA A 152 -13.54 5.55 0.29
CA ALA A 152 -13.47 4.92 1.60
C ALA A 152 -14.57 5.46 2.55
N GLY A 153 -14.78 6.77 2.58
CA GLY A 153 -15.83 7.37 3.39
C GLY A 153 -17.24 6.94 2.98
N LEU A 154 -17.52 6.94 1.69
CA LEU A 154 -18.84 6.56 1.16
C LEU A 154 -19.13 5.06 1.33
N THR A 155 -18.13 4.19 1.05
CA THR A 155 -18.32 2.74 1.11
C THR A 155 -18.26 2.18 2.52
N LEU A 156 -17.42 2.75 3.38
CA LEU A 156 -17.21 2.24 4.74
C LEU A 156 -18.19 2.88 5.74
N PHE A 157 -18.61 4.13 5.48
CA PHE A 157 -19.40 4.93 6.44
C PHE A 157 -20.64 5.58 5.85
N SER A 158 -20.98 5.35 4.57
CA SER A 158 -22.08 6.00 3.84
C SER A 158 -22.09 7.53 4.00
N ARG A 159 -20.91 8.12 4.14
CA ARG A 159 -20.72 9.56 4.33
C ARG A 159 -19.60 10.06 3.43
N ASP A 160 -19.87 11.12 2.70
CA ASP A 160 -18.81 11.83 1.96
C ASP A 160 -17.96 12.65 2.92
N PRO A 161 -16.69 12.27 3.15
CA PRO A 161 -15.79 13.01 4.03
C PRO A 161 -15.27 14.30 3.36
N SER A 162 -15.74 14.69 2.18
CA SER A 162 -15.21 15.83 1.45
C SER A 162 -15.37 17.16 2.21
N GLN A 163 -16.39 17.29 3.05
CA GLN A 163 -16.56 18.46 3.93
C GLN A 163 -15.56 18.46 5.10
N GLU A 164 -15.07 17.29 5.49
CA GLU A 164 -14.09 17.08 6.56
C GLU A 164 -12.71 16.70 5.99
N ALA A 165 -12.58 16.63 4.64
CA ALA A 165 -11.37 16.12 3.96
C ALA A 165 -10.11 16.89 4.35
N ASP A 166 -10.19 18.20 4.57
CA ASP A 166 -9.04 19.00 5.00
C ASP A 166 -8.66 18.68 6.45
N VAL A 167 -9.64 18.44 7.33
CA VAL A 167 -9.41 18.11 8.74
C VAL A 167 -8.88 16.68 8.86
N VAL A 168 -9.56 15.73 8.23
CA VAL A 168 -9.18 14.30 8.22
C VAL A 168 -7.86 14.12 7.50
N GLY A 169 -7.70 14.67 6.30
CA GLY A 169 -6.46 14.62 5.52
C GLY A 169 -5.29 15.32 6.23
N GLY A 170 -5.55 16.45 6.87
CA GLY A 170 -4.55 17.16 7.70
C GLY A 170 -4.09 16.32 8.88
N ALA A 171 -5.01 15.70 9.61
CA ALA A 171 -4.72 14.80 10.73
C ALA A 171 -3.92 13.55 10.25
N PHE A 172 -4.32 12.94 9.15
CA PHE A 172 -3.55 11.85 8.53
C PHE A 172 -2.15 12.28 8.14
N GLY A 173 -1.99 13.44 7.53
CA GLY A 173 -0.69 13.98 7.18
C GLY A 173 0.23 14.18 8.40
N VAL A 174 -0.32 14.56 9.54
CA VAL A 174 0.42 14.65 10.81
C VAL A 174 0.85 13.25 11.29
N LEU A 175 -0.05 12.27 11.31
CA LEU A 175 0.26 10.91 11.74
C LEU A 175 1.27 10.23 10.83
N ALA A 176 1.14 10.37 9.51
CA ALA A 176 2.08 9.82 8.53
C ALA A 176 3.49 10.39 8.73
N ARG A 177 3.62 11.73 8.88
CA ARG A 177 4.92 12.38 9.17
C ARG A 177 5.50 11.94 10.51
N TYR A 178 4.65 11.78 11.52
CA TYR A 178 5.10 11.30 12.84
C TYR A 178 5.65 9.86 12.75
N LEU A 179 4.98 8.97 12.03
CA LEU A 179 5.45 7.62 11.78
C LEU A 179 6.76 7.63 10.99
N GLU A 180 6.84 8.41 9.91
CA GLU A 180 8.06 8.55 9.10
C GLU A 180 9.25 9.02 9.95
N GLN A 181 9.07 10.05 10.78
CA GLN A 181 10.11 10.52 11.69
C GLN A 181 10.58 9.44 12.66
N ARG A 182 9.66 8.66 13.20
CA ARG A 182 9.99 7.57 14.12
C ARG A 182 10.66 6.38 13.44
N PHE A 183 10.29 6.06 12.21
CA PHE A 183 10.99 5.07 11.41
C PHE A 183 12.40 5.52 11.05
N ASN A 184 12.58 6.78 10.68
CA ASN A 184 13.88 7.32 10.29
C ASN A 184 14.78 7.64 11.49
N HIS A 185 14.19 7.86 12.68
CA HIS A 185 14.91 8.22 13.90
C HIS A 185 14.47 7.37 15.10
N PRO A 186 14.56 6.02 15.03
CA PRO A 186 13.99 5.14 16.04
C PRO A 186 14.63 5.29 17.44
N PHE A 187 15.90 5.73 17.50
CA PHE A 187 16.65 5.84 18.76
C PHE A 187 16.73 7.27 19.31
N THR A 188 16.47 8.29 18.49
CA THR A 188 16.49 9.69 18.93
C THR A 188 15.11 10.24 19.21
N SER A 189 14.06 9.48 18.83
CA SER A 189 12.68 9.84 19.09
C SER A 189 12.29 9.56 20.53
N LEU A 190 11.95 10.61 21.29
CA LEU A 190 11.47 10.48 22.65
C LEU A 190 10.16 9.68 22.71
N PRO A 191 9.90 8.89 23.75
CA PRO A 191 8.66 8.13 23.91
C PRO A 191 7.41 9.01 23.75
N ALA A 192 6.30 8.44 23.26
CA ALA A 192 5.07 9.19 22.96
C ALA A 192 4.43 9.86 24.21
N TRP A 193 4.77 9.42 25.42
CA TRP A 193 4.29 10.02 26.67
C TRP A 193 5.02 11.32 27.02
N VAL A 194 6.24 11.54 26.50
CA VAL A 194 6.99 12.79 26.74
C VAL A 194 6.31 13.95 26.00
N PRO A 195 6.04 15.10 26.65
CA PRO A 195 5.32 16.20 26.05
C PRO A 195 6.23 17.03 25.11
N THR A 196 6.50 16.51 23.92
CA THR A 196 7.19 17.24 22.86
C THR A 196 6.18 17.85 21.88
N PRO A 197 6.52 18.94 21.14
CA PRO A 197 5.63 19.48 20.11
C PRO A 197 5.20 18.46 19.06
N SER A 198 6.07 17.49 18.71
CA SER A 198 5.74 16.42 17.76
C SER A 198 4.75 15.41 18.38
N ASN A 199 4.97 14.99 19.63
CA ASN A 199 4.08 14.07 20.34
C ASN A 199 2.71 14.72 20.62
N SER A 200 2.68 16.04 20.94
CA SER A 200 1.44 16.77 21.14
C SER A 200 0.61 16.82 19.85
N ARG A 201 1.21 17.27 18.75
CA ARG A 201 0.54 17.31 17.44
C ARG A 201 0.00 15.92 17.02
N MET A 202 0.77 14.88 17.27
CA MET A 202 0.33 13.50 16.99
C MET A 202 -0.91 13.13 17.82
N LYS A 203 -0.91 13.43 19.13
CA LYS A 203 -2.05 13.17 20.02
C LYS A 203 -3.29 13.96 19.61
N ASP A 204 -3.10 15.22 19.17
CA ASP A 204 -4.19 16.07 18.69
C ASP A 204 -4.78 15.50 17.40
N ALA A 205 -3.95 15.10 16.44
CA ALA A 205 -4.38 14.48 15.21
C ALA A 205 -5.13 13.16 15.46
N ALA A 206 -4.62 12.30 16.36
CA ALA A 206 -5.28 11.07 16.74
C ALA A 206 -6.64 11.33 17.43
N ARG A 207 -6.74 12.34 18.31
CA ARG A 207 -8.00 12.75 18.94
C ARG A 207 -9.01 13.26 17.90
N THR A 208 -8.55 14.05 16.93
CA THR A 208 -9.40 14.54 15.83
C THR A 208 -10.02 13.38 15.06
N LEU A 209 -9.20 12.42 14.61
CA LEU A 209 -9.69 11.25 13.86
C LEU A 209 -10.63 10.38 14.69
N ASN A 210 -10.27 10.10 15.95
CA ASN A 210 -11.13 9.36 16.85
C ASN A 210 -12.48 10.08 17.09
N GLY A 211 -12.45 11.40 17.24
CA GLY A 211 -13.66 12.22 17.40
C GLY A 211 -14.62 12.12 16.20
N VAL A 212 -14.08 12.17 14.98
CA VAL A 212 -14.87 12.01 13.75
C VAL A 212 -15.51 10.63 13.70
N VAL A 213 -14.74 9.56 13.94
CA VAL A 213 -15.27 8.19 13.91
C VAL A 213 -16.29 7.96 15.02
N LEU A 214 -16.01 8.44 16.23
CA LEU A 214 -16.94 8.31 17.36
C LEU A 214 -18.26 9.03 17.10
N ALA A 215 -18.21 10.23 16.52
CA ALA A 215 -19.42 10.96 16.13
C ALA A 215 -20.27 10.17 15.14
N LEU A 216 -19.62 9.54 14.13
CA LEU A 216 -20.29 8.66 13.16
C LEU A 216 -20.96 7.44 13.82
N ILE A 217 -20.27 6.78 14.75
CA ILE A 217 -20.81 5.63 15.48
C ILE A 217 -22.03 6.07 16.31
N GLN A 218 -21.95 7.21 17.00
CA GLN A 218 -23.05 7.72 17.82
C GLN A 218 -24.26 8.17 16.98
N GLU A 219 -24.00 8.82 15.83
CA GLU A 219 -25.06 9.17 14.87
C GLU A 219 -25.79 7.91 14.39
N ARG A 220 -25.03 6.89 13.98
CA ARG A 220 -25.56 5.63 13.49
C ARG A 220 -26.39 4.87 14.53
N ARG A 221 -25.97 4.91 15.80
CA ARG A 221 -26.74 4.34 16.91
C ARG A 221 -28.06 5.06 17.14
N ARG A 222 -28.06 6.41 16.99
CA ARG A 222 -29.30 7.21 17.15
C ARG A 222 -30.29 6.99 16.01
N GLU A 223 -29.77 6.84 14.79
CA GLU A 223 -30.63 6.56 13.64
C GLU A 223 -31.26 5.16 13.69
N GLY A 224 -30.58 4.18 14.29
CA GLY A 224 -31.02 2.79 14.38
C GLY A 224 -31.21 2.09 13.03
N ARG A 225 -30.75 2.70 11.94
CA ARG A 225 -30.91 2.24 10.57
C ARG A 225 -29.65 1.51 10.09
N ASP A 226 -29.84 0.39 9.39
CA ASP A 226 -28.77 -0.27 8.63
C ASP A 226 -28.57 0.46 7.29
N HIS A 227 -27.37 0.97 7.07
CA HIS A 227 -26.99 1.63 5.82
C HIS A 227 -26.33 0.65 4.82
N GLY A 228 -26.16 -0.63 5.20
CA GLY A 228 -25.53 -1.63 4.37
C GLY A 228 -24.01 -1.44 4.17
N ASP A 229 -23.41 -0.50 4.89
CA ASP A 229 -21.98 -0.18 4.85
C ASP A 229 -21.16 -1.00 5.88
N LEU A 230 -19.83 -0.86 5.84
CA LEU A 230 -18.95 -1.58 6.76
C LEU A 230 -19.25 -1.25 8.22
N LEU A 231 -19.48 0.03 8.56
CA LEU A 231 -19.73 0.42 9.95
C LEU A 231 -20.99 -0.24 10.49
N SER A 232 -22.10 -0.22 9.73
CA SER A 232 -23.34 -0.90 10.12
C SER A 232 -23.12 -2.40 10.35
N MET A 233 -22.35 -3.04 9.47
CA MET A 233 -22.03 -4.46 9.62
C MET A 233 -21.19 -4.75 10.87
N LEU A 234 -20.17 -3.95 11.16
CA LEU A 234 -19.36 -4.11 12.37
C LEU A 234 -20.16 -3.87 13.65
N MET A 235 -21.09 -2.91 13.63
CA MET A 235 -21.99 -2.64 14.77
C MET A 235 -22.96 -3.81 15.05
N GLN A 236 -23.41 -4.50 14.01
CA GLN A 236 -24.32 -5.64 14.11
C GLN A 236 -23.60 -6.97 14.33
N ALA A 237 -22.33 -7.06 13.96
CA ALA A 237 -21.56 -8.28 14.02
C ALA A 237 -21.50 -8.85 15.44
N ARG A 238 -21.72 -10.17 15.54
CA ARG A 238 -21.59 -10.96 16.77
C ARG A 238 -20.56 -12.05 16.52
N ASP A 239 -19.71 -12.25 17.47
CA ASP A 239 -18.74 -13.33 17.41
C ASP A 239 -19.45 -14.68 17.51
N GLU A 240 -19.20 -15.59 16.57
CA GLU A 240 -19.87 -16.89 16.50
C GLU A 240 -19.56 -17.81 17.69
N GLU A 241 -18.41 -17.61 18.34
CA GLU A 241 -17.99 -18.45 19.47
C GLU A 241 -18.48 -17.90 20.82
N THR A 242 -18.50 -16.55 20.97
CA THR A 242 -18.80 -15.91 22.26
C THR A 242 -20.15 -15.20 22.28
N GLY A 243 -20.77 -14.94 21.11
CA GLY A 243 -21.97 -14.13 20.96
C GLY A 243 -21.76 -12.63 21.20
N GLU A 244 -20.56 -12.20 21.55
CA GLU A 244 -20.26 -10.82 21.91
C GLU A 244 -20.17 -9.89 20.70
N ALA A 245 -20.64 -8.65 20.88
CA ALA A 245 -20.44 -7.57 19.93
C ALA A 245 -19.03 -6.93 20.08
N MET A 246 -18.67 -6.07 19.13
CA MET A 246 -17.55 -5.15 19.32
C MET A 246 -17.89 -4.08 20.35
N THR A 247 -16.94 -3.76 21.22
CA THR A 247 -17.02 -2.56 22.08
C THR A 247 -16.88 -1.29 21.23
N GLU A 248 -17.23 -0.13 21.78
CA GLU A 248 -17.08 1.15 21.08
C GLU A 248 -15.63 1.44 20.73
N ASP A 249 -14.68 1.15 21.62
CA ASP A 249 -13.25 1.30 21.37
C ASP A 249 -12.76 0.37 20.25
N GLN A 250 -13.30 -0.84 20.16
CA GLN A 250 -13.00 -1.77 19.07
C GLN A 250 -13.56 -1.25 17.75
N LEU A 251 -14.81 -0.78 17.72
CA LEU A 251 -15.43 -0.18 16.54
C LEU A 251 -14.62 1.03 16.03
N CYS A 252 -14.23 1.94 16.94
CA CYS A 252 -13.38 3.08 16.60
C CYS A 252 -12.04 2.62 16.00
N SER A 253 -11.39 1.65 16.63
CA SER A 253 -10.09 1.13 16.17
C SER A 253 -10.18 0.48 14.79
N GLU A 254 -11.25 -0.29 14.53
CA GLU A 254 -11.47 -0.91 13.23
C GLU A 254 -11.84 0.13 12.15
N ALA A 255 -12.74 1.06 12.46
CA ALA A 255 -13.12 2.10 11.52
C ALA A 255 -11.92 2.97 11.10
N LEU A 256 -11.07 3.38 12.05
CA LEU A 256 -9.81 4.08 11.75
C LEU A 256 -8.87 3.20 10.93
N THR A 257 -8.74 1.93 11.29
CA THR A 257 -7.88 0.98 10.55
C THR A 257 -8.31 0.88 9.10
N PHE A 258 -9.60 0.69 8.82
CA PHE A 258 -10.10 0.56 7.45
C PHE A 258 -10.00 1.86 6.65
N LEU A 259 -10.28 3.00 7.30
CA LEU A 259 -10.15 4.31 6.65
C LEU A 259 -8.70 4.58 6.21
N VAL A 260 -7.73 4.37 7.12
CA VAL A 260 -6.30 4.57 6.81
C VAL A 260 -5.80 3.59 5.76
N ALA A 261 -6.10 2.30 5.95
CA ALA A 261 -5.59 1.25 5.08
C ALA A 261 -6.17 1.34 3.66
N GLY A 262 -7.46 1.64 3.52
CA GLY A 262 -8.12 1.75 2.21
C GLY A 262 -7.70 2.99 1.41
N HIS A 263 -7.53 4.12 2.09
CA HIS A 263 -7.19 5.39 1.43
C HIS A 263 -5.73 5.45 0.96
N GLU A 264 -4.79 5.37 1.90
CA GLU A 264 -3.37 5.66 1.66
C GLU A 264 -2.70 4.67 0.69
N THR A 265 -2.98 3.38 0.83
CA THR A 265 -2.35 2.34 0.00
C THR A 265 -2.86 2.38 -1.43
N THR A 266 -4.16 2.54 -1.62
CA THR A 266 -4.79 2.58 -2.96
C THR A 266 -4.40 3.85 -3.71
N SER A 267 -4.39 5.01 -3.03
CA SER A 267 -3.93 6.26 -3.65
C SER A 267 -2.48 6.20 -4.10
N THR A 268 -1.62 5.58 -3.31
CA THR A 268 -0.21 5.37 -3.64
C THR A 268 -0.05 4.44 -4.85
N ALA A 269 -0.78 3.31 -4.87
CA ALA A 269 -0.76 2.38 -6.00
C ALA A 269 -1.24 3.05 -7.30
N LEU A 270 -2.35 3.80 -7.26
CA LEU A 270 -2.86 4.56 -8.40
C LEU A 270 -1.89 5.63 -8.87
N THR A 271 -1.24 6.37 -7.95
CA THR A 271 -0.26 7.39 -8.31
C THR A 271 0.90 6.78 -9.09
N TRP A 272 1.42 5.63 -8.67
CA TRP A 272 2.46 4.91 -9.40
C TRP A 272 1.95 4.33 -10.73
N THR A 273 0.72 3.85 -10.76
CA THR A 273 0.09 3.36 -12.00
C THR A 273 0.01 4.48 -13.04
N TRP A 274 -0.40 5.69 -12.65
CA TRP A 274 -0.42 6.85 -13.54
C TRP A 274 0.96 7.29 -14.00
N PHE A 275 1.94 7.27 -13.09
CA PHE A 275 3.32 7.55 -13.46
C PHE A 275 3.85 6.55 -14.50
N LEU A 276 3.64 5.27 -14.28
CA LEU A 276 4.13 4.22 -15.19
C LEU A 276 3.39 4.21 -16.53
N LEU A 277 2.06 4.33 -16.53
CA LEU A 277 1.29 4.46 -17.76
C LEU A 277 1.64 5.73 -18.54
N GLY A 278 1.85 6.85 -17.83
CA GLY A 278 2.29 8.10 -18.45
C GLY A 278 3.69 7.99 -19.06
N SER A 279 4.58 7.17 -18.47
CA SER A 279 5.94 6.92 -18.97
C SER A 279 6.00 5.91 -20.12
N HIS A 280 4.93 5.11 -20.35
CA HIS A 280 4.88 4.04 -21.34
C HIS A 280 3.67 4.19 -22.27
N PRO A 281 3.73 5.09 -23.28
CA PRO A 281 2.58 5.41 -24.14
C PRO A 281 1.98 4.20 -24.87
N SER A 282 2.79 3.25 -25.31
CA SER A 282 2.31 2.03 -25.99
C SER A 282 1.45 1.14 -25.07
N ILE A 283 1.87 0.99 -23.82
CA ILE A 283 1.11 0.21 -22.82
C ILE A 283 -0.18 0.97 -22.47
N ARG A 284 -0.11 2.29 -22.27
CA ARG A 284 -1.26 3.14 -22.01
C ARG A 284 -2.28 3.05 -23.16
N GLN A 285 -1.81 3.07 -24.42
CA GLN A 285 -2.68 2.92 -25.59
C GLN A 285 -3.38 1.56 -25.60
N ARG A 286 -2.68 0.46 -25.32
CA ARG A 286 -3.27 -0.88 -25.23
C ARG A 286 -4.38 -0.94 -24.16
N VAL A 287 -4.17 -0.32 -23.01
CA VAL A 287 -5.21 -0.25 -21.96
C VAL A 287 -6.40 0.59 -22.44
N ARG A 288 -6.17 1.71 -23.11
CA ARG A 288 -7.27 2.54 -23.68
C ARG A 288 -8.09 1.80 -24.72
N GLU A 289 -7.44 1.05 -25.61
CA GLU A 289 -8.13 0.23 -26.62
C GLU A 289 -8.98 -0.86 -25.98
N GLU A 290 -8.49 -1.51 -24.93
CA GLU A 290 -9.30 -2.45 -24.15
C GLU A 290 -10.52 -1.76 -23.54
N VAL A 291 -10.32 -0.62 -22.87
CA VAL A 291 -11.39 0.16 -22.23
C VAL A 291 -12.44 0.57 -23.26
N GLY A 292 -12.03 1.07 -24.43
CA GLY A 292 -12.94 1.43 -25.52
C GLY A 292 -13.75 0.24 -26.04
N ARG A 293 -13.12 -0.93 -26.18
CA ARG A 293 -13.79 -2.16 -26.62
C ARG A 293 -14.77 -2.72 -25.60
N VAL A 294 -14.41 -2.68 -24.30
CA VAL A 294 -15.23 -3.26 -23.22
C VAL A 294 -16.37 -2.35 -22.81
N LEU A 295 -16.09 -1.04 -22.69
CA LEU A 295 -17.04 -0.08 -22.13
C LEU A 295 -17.75 0.75 -23.20
N GLY A 296 -17.12 1.04 -24.35
CA GLY A 296 -17.60 2.07 -25.25
C GLY A 296 -17.76 3.40 -24.52
N ASP A 297 -18.94 4.00 -24.59
CA ASP A 297 -19.27 5.29 -23.94
C ASP A 297 -20.05 5.13 -22.63
N ARG A 298 -20.37 3.89 -22.20
CA ARG A 298 -21.13 3.64 -20.97
C ARG A 298 -20.23 3.59 -19.72
N LEU A 299 -20.81 3.87 -18.59
CA LEU A 299 -20.13 3.69 -17.31
C LEU A 299 -19.88 2.19 -17.04
N PRO A 300 -18.73 1.84 -16.40
CA PRO A 300 -18.46 0.46 -16.04
C PRO A 300 -19.35 -0.04 -14.91
N THR A 301 -19.54 -1.34 -14.88
CA THR A 301 -20.16 -2.09 -13.78
C THR A 301 -19.17 -3.11 -13.24
N ILE A 302 -19.53 -3.80 -12.15
CA ILE A 302 -18.68 -4.85 -11.61
C ILE A 302 -18.47 -6.03 -12.57
N GLU A 303 -19.45 -6.27 -13.45
CA GLU A 303 -19.42 -7.32 -14.47
C GLU A 303 -18.38 -7.06 -15.57
N ASP A 304 -17.99 -5.82 -15.77
CA ASP A 304 -16.96 -5.44 -16.75
C ASP A 304 -15.53 -5.72 -16.26
N VAL A 305 -15.33 -5.70 -14.96
CA VAL A 305 -13.98 -5.78 -14.35
C VAL A 305 -13.21 -7.04 -14.76
N PRO A 306 -13.80 -8.23 -14.85
CA PRO A 306 -13.10 -9.42 -15.36
C PRO A 306 -12.63 -9.30 -16.81
N HIS A 307 -13.22 -8.40 -17.60
CA HIS A 307 -12.91 -8.16 -19.01
C HIS A 307 -11.84 -7.08 -19.22
N LEU A 308 -11.50 -6.32 -18.18
CA LEU A 308 -10.45 -5.29 -18.16
C LEU A 308 -9.07 -5.92 -17.83
N ILE A 309 -8.62 -6.86 -18.70
CA ILE A 309 -7.45 -7.69 -18.47
C ILE A 309 -6.15 -6.87 -18.55
N ALA A 310 -5.96 -6.07 -19.61
CA ALA A 310 -4.77 -5.22 -19.78
C ALA A 310 -4.70 -4.15 -18.68
N THR A 311 -5.85 -3.60 -18.29
CA THR A 311 -5.97 -2.68 -17.15
C THR A 311 -5.47 -3.33 -15.86
N ARG A 312 -5.97 -4.53 -15.55
CA ARG A 312 -5.56 -5.30 -14.37
C ARG A 312 -4.06 -5.60 -14.40
N MET A 313 -3.54 -6.11 -15.53
CA MET A 313 -2.13 -6.44 -15.70
C MET A 313 -1.22 -5.23 -15.51
N ALA A 314 -1.62 -4.05 -15.99
CA ALA A 314 -0.88 -2.81 -15.79
C ALA A 314 -0.85 -2.39 -14.31
N ILE A 315 -1.95 -2.54 -13.57
CA ILE A 315 -2.02 -2.27 -12.13
C ILE A 315 -1.15 -3.27 -11.35
N GLU A 316 -1.22 -4.56 -11.67
CA GLU A 316 -0.42 -5.59 -11.01
C GLU A 316 1.08 -5.36 -11.21
N GLU A 317 1.50 -5.00 -12.45
CA GLU A 317 2.90 -4.68 -12.75
C GLU A 317 3.35 -3.38 -12.08
N SER A 318 2.47 -2.40 -11.96
CA SER A 318 2.75 -1.20 -11.17
C SER A 318 3.01 -1.53 -9.71
N MET A 319 2.19 -2.38 -9.09
CA MET A 319 2.39 -2.84 -7.72
C MET A 319 3.59 -3.79 -7.57
N ARG A 320 4.03 -4.47 -8.63
CA ARG A 320 5.28 -5.21 -8.61
C ARG A 320 6.48 -4.26 -8.48
N LEU A 321 6.53 -3.24 -9.32
CA LEU A 321 7.61 -2.24 -9.32
C LEU A 321 7.54 -1.31 -8.11
N CYS A 322 6.35 -0.87 -7.76
CA CYS A 322 6.12 0.11 -6.70
C CYS A 322 5.05 -0.39 -5.70
N PRO A 323 5.34 -1.46 -4.94
CA PRO A 323 4.39 -1.97 -3.96
C PRO A 323 4.15 -0.94 -2.85
N PRO A 324 2.90 -0.52 -2.56
CA PRO A 324 2.63 0.42 -1.47
C PRO A 324 3.24 -0.02 -0.14
N VAL A 325 3.12 -1.32 0.20
CA VAL A 325 3.83 -1.93 1.33
C VAL A 325 5.14 -2.52 0.83
N TRP A 326 6.22 -1.78 0.95
CA TRP A 326 7.54 -2.12 0.38
C TRP A 326 8.36 -3.10 1.22
N ALA A 327 8.09 -3.17 2.53
CA ALA A 327 8.68 -4.12 3.47
C ALA A 327 7.74 -4.35 4.66
N LEU A 328 7.84 -5.51 5.27
CA LEU A 328 7.15 -5.79 6.53
C LEU A 328 8.07 -6.52 7.50
N ALA A 329 7.93 -6.20 8.79
CA ALA A 329 8.68 -6.81 9.87
C ALA A 329 7.82 -7.85 10.60
N ARG A 330 8.47 -8.93 11.01
CA ARG A 330 7.96 -9.97 11.90
C ARG A 330 8.97 -10.21 13.02
N GLU A 331 8.56 -10.91 14.05
CA GLU A 331 9.45 -11.32 15.13
C GLU A 331 9.44 -12.85 15.24
N ALA A 332 10.61 -13.49 15.27
CA ALA A 332 10.71 -14.92 15.48
C ALA A 332 10.37 -15.24 16.94
N ALA A 333 9.23 -15.88 17.19
CA ALA A 333 8.83 -16.29 18.54
C ALA A 333 9.74 -17.40 19.09
N GLN A 334 10.12 -18.32 18.23
CA GLN A 334 11.04 -19.40 18.52
C GLN A 334 12.15 -19.43 17.47
N GLU A 335 13.24 -20.12 17.78
CA GLU A 335 14.30 -20.35 16.81
C GLU A 335 13.79 -21.11 15.59
N ASP A 336 14.29 -20.74 14.42
CA ASP A 336 13.96 -21.38 13.14
C ASP A 336 15.20 -21.49 12.24
N GLU A 337 15.08 -22.23 11.15
CA GLU A 337 16.06 -22.33 10.08
C GLU A 337 15.46 -21.88 8.76
N ILE A 338 16.09 -20.92 8.09
CA ILE A 338 15.67 -20.41 6.78
C ILE A 338 16.90 -20.36 5.85
N GLY A 339 16.79 -21.03 4.70
CA GLY A 339 17.86 -21.05 3.70
C GLY A 339 19.18 -21.65 4.21
N GLY A 340 19.13 -22.59 5.18
CA GLY A 340 20.31 -23.19 5.82
C GLY A 340 20.88 -22.34 6.96
N TYR A 341 20.26 -21.19 7.27
CA TYR A 341 20.73 -20.28 8.30
C TYR A 341 19.84 -20.28 9.54
N ARG A 342 20.49 -20.17 10.70
CA ARG A 342 19.81 -20.04 11.99
C ARG A 342 19.18 -18.66 12.14
N ILE A 343 17.89 -18.63 12.48
CA ILE A 343 17.12 -17.44 12.88
C ILE A 343 16.84 -17.55 14.38
N PRO A 344 17.58 -16.87 15.24
CA PRO A 344 17.36 -16.94 16.68
C PRO A 344 16.00 -16.42 17.10
N ALA A 345 15.44 -16.94 18.18
CA ALA A 345 14.25 -16.38 18.81
C ALA A 345 14.43 -14.89 19.13
N ARG A 346 13.36 -14.12 19.07
CA ARG A 346 13.30 -12.66 19.22
C ARG A 346 14.05 -11.85 18.14
N SER A 347 14.57 -12.51 17.09
CA SER A 347 15.09 -11.80 15.93
C SER A 347 13.96 -11.09 15.19
N THR A 348 14.21 -9.88 14.72
CA THR A 348 13.36 -9.26 13.72
C THR A 348 13.63 -9.89 12.36
N VAL A 349 12.58 -10.27 11.64
CA VAL A 349 12.64 -10.79 10.29
C VAL A 349 11.92 -9.82 9.35
N ILE A 350 12.62 -9.36 8.33
CA ILE A 350 12.07 -8.46 7.30
C ILE A 350 11.92 -9.25 6.01
N VAL A 351 10.71 -9.24 5.45
CA VAL A 351 10.43 -9.62 4.08
C VAL A 351 10.05 -8.38 3.28
N SER A 352 10.54 -8.26 2.05
CA SER A 352 10.40 -7.04 1.26
C SER A 352 9.78 -7.33 -0.10
N PRO A 353 8.49 -6.97 -0.31
CA PRO A 353 7.92 -6.97 -1.64
C PRO A 353 8.79 -6.21 -2.64
N PHE A 354 9.31 -5.03 -2.28
CA PHE A 354 10.13 -4.22 -3.17
C PHE A 354 11.36 -4.97 -3.73
N VAL A 355 12.05 -5.76 -2.90
CA VAL A 355 13.23 -6.53 -3.33
C VAL A 355 12.85 -7.86 -3.97
N THR A 356 11.92 -8.60 -3.36
CA THR A 356 11.49 -9.91 -3.89
C THR A 356 10.83 -9.78 -5.26
N HIS A 357 10.02 -8.73 -5.47
CA HIS A 357 9.41 -8.44 -6.78
C HIS A 357 10.41 -7.99 -7.85
N ARG A 358 11.69 -7.85 -7.50
CA ARG A 358 12.81 -7.51 -8.40
C ARG A 358 13.88 -8.60 -8.44
N HIS A 359 13.61 -9.74 -7.83
CA HIS A 359 14.58 -10.82 -7.73
C HIS A 359 14.88 -11.42 -9.12
N PRO A 360 16.12 -11.32 -9.66
CA PRO A 360 16.42 -11.65 -11.05
C PRO A 360 16.23 -13.13 -11.41
N ALA A 361 16.25 -14.04 -10.42
CA ALA A 361 15.96 -15.45 -10.67
C ALA A 361 14.46 -15.72 -10.96
N PHE A 362 13.56 -14.79 -10.62
CA PHE A 362 12.11 -14.94 -10.76
C PHE A 362 11.48 -13.88 -11.66
N TRP A 363 12.23 -12.82 -11.98
CA TRP A 363 11.78 -11.71 -12.79
C TRP A 363 12.86 -11.34 -13.81
N GLU A 364 12.63 -11.71 -15.04
CA GLU A 364 13.48 -11.31 -16.16
C GLU A 364 13.38 -9.78 -16.34
N GLN A 365 14.52 -9.10 -16.59
CA GLN A 365 14.59 -7.64 -16.71
C GLN A 365 13.75 -6.92 -15.63
N PRO A 366 14.04 -7.11 -14.35
CA PRO A 366 13.12 -6.79 -13.24
C PRO A 366 12.74 -5.30 -13.12
N GLU A 367 13.50 -4.39 -13.73
CA GLU A 367 13.22 -2.95 -13.69
C GLU A 367 12.34 -2.46 -14.86
N VAL A 368 12.06 -3.33 -15.84
CA VAL A 368 11.22 -2.99 -16.98
C VAL A 368 9.74 -3.12 -16.59
N PHE A 369 8.94 -2.11 -16.95
CA PHE A 369 7.49 -2.14 -16.80
C PHE A 369 6.89 -2.97 -17.94
N ASP A 370 6.59 -4.23 -17.67
CA ASP A 370 6.04 -5.21 -18.61
C ASP A 370 4.77 -5.87 -18.04
N PRO A 371 3.57 -5.36 -18.31
CA PRO A 371 2.32 -5.97 -17.85
C PRO A 371 2.11 -7.41 -18.32
N ASP A 372 2.73 -7.84 -19.43
CA ASP A 372 2.56 -9.21 -19.94
C ASP A 372 3.16 -10.29 -19.02
N ARG A 373 3.89 -9.88 -17.99
CA ARG A 373 4.28 -10.77 -16.87
C ARG A 373 3.09 -11.35 -16.12
N PHE A 374 1.92 -10.73 -16.25
CA PHE A 374 0.68 -11.12 -15.56
C PHE A 374 -0.32 -11.84 -16.47
N THR A 375 0.12 -12.33 -17.63
CA THR A 375 -0.67 -13.26 -18.43
C THR A 375 -0.87 -14.59 -17.67
N PRO A 376 -1.98 -15.32 -17.91
CA PRO A 376 -2.30 -16.56 -17.21
C PRO A 376 -1.15 -17.58 -17.25
N ASP A 377 -0.50 -17.74 -18.41
CA ASP A 377 0.58 -18.71 -18.60
C ASP A 377 1.82 -18.35 -17.74
N ARG A 378 2.20 -17.08 -17.68
CA ARG A 378 3.33 -16.62 -16.85
C ARG A 378 2.97 -16.63 -15.36
N LEU A 379 1.73 -16.38 -15.00
CA LEU A 379 1.25 -16.51 -13.63
C LEU A 379 1.33 -17.95 -13.12
N ALA A 380 0.94 -18.93 -13.95
CA ALA A 380 0.97 -20.35 -13.60
C ALA A 380 2.41 -20.85 -13.29
N GLN A 381 3.41 -20.26 -13.91
CA GLN A 381 4.83 -20.63 -13.72
C GLN A 381 5.50 -19.91 -12.55
N ARG A 382 4.85 -18.88 -11.97
CA ARG A 382 5.44 -18.06 -10.93
C ARG A 382 5.43 -18.76 -9.57
N PRO A 383 6.58 -18.87 -8.88
CA PRO A 383 6.62 -19.43 -7.53
C PRO A 383 5.75 -18.64 -6.54
N LYS A 384 5.02 -19.36 -5.69
CA LYS A 384 4.29 -18.75 -4.59
C LYS A 384 5.24 -17.99 -3.68
N GLY A 385 4.93 -16.72 -3.39
CA GLY A 385 5.81 -15.84 -2.61
C GLY A 385 6.73 -14.96 -3.46
N ALA A 386 6.79 -15.14 -4.80
CA ALA A 386 7.52 -14.22 -5.68
C ALA A 386 6.75 -12.90 -5.93
N TYR A 387 5.42 -12.90 -5.78
CA TYR A 387 4.55 -11.73 -5.88
C TYR A 387 3.53 -11.73 -4.74
N PHE A 388 3.58 -10.70 -3.89
CA PHE A 388 2.74 -10.58 -2.70
C PHE A 388 2.46 -9.13 -2.29
N PRO A 389 1.93 -8.27 -3.18
CA PRO A 389 1.68 -6.86 -2.89
C PRO A 389 0.62 -6.67 -1.81
N PHE A 390 -0.27 -7.64 -1.62
CA PHE A 390 -1.28 -7.71 -0.59
C PHE A 390 -0.88 -8.61 0.59
N LEU A 391 0.43 -8.86 0.75
CA LEU A 391 0.99 -9.81 1.70
C LEU A 391 0.52 -11.25 1.42
N GLY A 392 0.50 -12.10 2.45
CA GLY A 392 0.10 -13.50 2.28
C GLY A 392 -0.20 -14.22 3.58
N GLY A 393 -0.71 -15.45 3.43
CA GLY A 393 -1.12 -16.27 4.54
C GLY A 393 -2.35 -15.72 5.27
N PRO A 394 -2.56 -16.08 6.53
CA PRO A 394 -3.72 -15.61 7.29
C PRO A 394 -3.82 -14.10 7.41
N HIS A 395 -2.68 -13.40 7.40
CA HIS A 395 -2.60 -11.93 7.46
C HIS A 395 -2.64 -11.25 6.07
N GLN A 396 -3.05 -11.94 5.02
CA GLN A 396 -3.30 -11.34 3.72
C GLN A 396 -4.31 -10.20 3.84
N CYS A 397 -4.11 -9.14 3.04
CA CYS A 397 -5.02 -8.00 3.01
C CYS A 397 -6.47 -8.44 2.83
N ILE A 398 -7.34 -7.99 3.72
CA ILE A 398 -8.77 -8.31 3.67
C ILE A 398 -9.47 -7.57 2.51
N GLY A 399 -8.96 -6.38 2.17
CA GLY A 399 -9.49 -5.51 1.12
C GLY A 399 -8.81 -5.68 -0.24
N ASN A 400 -8.13 -6.79 -0.53
CA ASN A 400 -7.44 -6.98 -1.81
C ASN A 400 -8.38 -6.87 -3.02
N GLU A 401 -9.52 -7.55 -2.98
CA GLU A 401 -10.53 -7.50 -4.04
C GLU A 401 -11.15 -6.11 -4.17
N PHE A 402 -11.43 -5.46 -3.03
CA PHE A 402 -11.94 -4.09 -2.99
C PHE A 402 -10.94 -3.12 -3.65
N ALA A 403 -9.66 -3.19 -3.30
CA ALA A 403 -8.63 -2.31 -3.85
C ALA A 403 -8.40 -2.55 -5.35
N MET A 404 -8.41 -3.81 -5.80
CA MET A 404 -8.27 -4.13 -7.23
C MET A 404 -9.48 -3.67 -8.04
N LEU A 405 -10.70 -3.83 -7.50
CA LEU A 405 -11.93 -3.32 -8.08
C LEU A 405 -11.87 -1.78 -8.20
N GLU A 406 -11.53 -1.09 -7.12
CA GLU A 406 -11.43 0.37 -7.07
C GLU A 406 -10.42 0.89 -8.10
N MET A 407 -9.19 0.35 -8.08
CA MET A 407 -8.15 0.75 -9.03
C MET A 407 -8.54 0.47 -10.48
N GLY A 408 -9.13 -0.69 -10.75
CA GLY A 408 -9.58 -1.09 -12.09
C GLY A 408 -10.64 -0.14 -12.66
N LEU A 409 -11.66 0.18 -11.86
CA LEU A 409 -12.73 1.11 -12.26
C LEU A 409 -12.19 2.53 -12.50
N ILE A 410 -11.34 3.03 -11.58
CA ILE A 410 -10.75 4.38 -11.72
C ILE A 410 -9.88 4.48 -12.96
N VAL A 411 -8.98 3.52 -13.20
CA VAL A 411 -8.10 3.53 -14.38
C VAL A 411 -8.90 3.45 -15.67
N ALA A 412 -9.91 2.57 -15.71
CA ALA A 412 -10.76 2.42 -16.90
C ALA A 412 -11.55 3.71 -17.19
N MET A 413 -12.23 4.29 -16.21
CA MET A 413 -13.04 5.50 -16.39
C MET A 413 -12.21 6.73 -16.77
N VAL A 414 -11.00 6.87 -16.20
CA VAL A 414 -10.09 7.97 -16.56
C VAL A 414 -9.63 7.81 -18.01
N LEU A 415 -9.16 6.60 -18.40
CA LEU A 415 -8.66 6.36 -19.76
C LEU A 415 -9.75 6.31 -20.82
N GLN A 416 -11.00 6.06 -20.44
CA GLN A 416 -12.15 6.21 -21.33
C GLN A 416 -12.35 7.67 -21.77
N ARG A 417 -12.06 8.64 -20.90
CA ARG A 417 -12.37 10.05 -21.10
C ARG A 417 -11.16 10.92 -21.42
N PHE A 418 -10.01 10.57 -20.85
CA PHE A 418 -8.78 11.36 -20.97
C PHE A 418 -7.59 10.51 -21.40
N ASP A 419 -6.69 11.13 -22.14
CA ASP A 419 -5.31 10.71 -22.19
C ASP A 419 -4.52 11.43 -21.11
N VAL A 420 -3.73 10.66 -20.35
CA VAL A 420 -2.96 11.14 -19.17
C VAL A 420 -1.48 11.17 -19.54
N GLU A 421 -0.95 12.34 -19.79
CA GLU A 421 0.44 12.53 -20.17
C GLU A 421 1.25 13.13 -19.02
N LEU A 422 2.43 12.58 -18.78
CA LEU A 422 3.35 13.17 -17.80
C LEU A 422 3.90 14.50 -18.31
N LEU A 423 3.99 15.49 -17.42
CA LEU A 423 4.78 16.69 -17.70
C LEU A 423 6.26 16.28 -17.87
N PRO A 424 6.97 16.91 -18.84
CA PRO A 424 8.37 16.54 -19.12
C PRO A 424 9.30 16.88 -17.93
N LYS A 425 10.47 16.22 -17.90
CA LYS A 425 11.58 16.50 -16.96
C LYS A 425 11.26 16.26 -15.48
N GLN A 426 10.36 15.34 -15.14
CA GLN A 426 10.12 14.96 -13.77
C GLN A 426 11.11 13.87 -13.33
N ALA A 427 11.97 14.16 -12.35
CA ALA A 427 12.86 13.19 -11.72
C ALA A 427 12.17 12.54 -10.50
N ILE A 428 11.28 11.59 -10.75
CA ILE A 428 10.53 10.91 -9.70
C ILE A 428 11.20 9.57 -9.38
N ARG A 429 11.42 9.31 -8.09
CA ARG A 429 12.00 8.08 -7.55
C ARG A 429 11.13 7.54 -6.44
N PRO A 430 11.17 6.21 -6.16
CA PRO A 430 10.54 5.66 -4.98
C PRO A 430 11.20 6.21 -3.71
N LYS A 431 10.38 6.68 -2.79
CA LYS A 431 10.78 7.09 -1.44
C LYS A 431 10.11 6.17 -0.44
N ALA A 432 10.91 5.44 0.33
CA ALA A 432 10.42 4.63 1.42
C ALA A 432 9.91 5.52 2.56
N ALA A 433 8.63 5.38 2.87
CA ALA A 433 7.96 5.99 4.01
C ALA A 433 7.04 4.93 4.64
N LEU A 434 5.93 5.30 5.26
CA LEU A 434 4.91 4.32 5.68
C LEU A 434 4.44 3.49 4.49
N THR A 435 4.20 4.16 3.36
CA THR A 435 4.00 3.56 2.04
C THR A 435 5.13 3.97 1.10
N LEU A 436 5.29 3.28 -0.03
CA LEU A 436 6.29 3.60 -1.05
C LEU A 436 5.80 4.76 -1.92
N ARG A 437 6.05 5.98 -1.49
CA ARG A 437 5.58 7.20 -2.17
C ARG A 437 6.54 7.66 -3.26
N PRO A 438 6.06 8.40 -4.28
CA PRO A 438 6.92 9.19 -5.15
C PRO A 438 7.71 10.25 -4.36
N SER A 439 8.96 10.49 -4.75
CA SER A 439 9.85 11.49 -4.11
C SER A 439 9.42 12.95 -4.36
N ALA A 440 8.57 13.18 -5.36
CA ALA A 440 8.04 14.46 -5.76
C ALA A 440 6.61 14.29 -6.32
N PRO A 441 5.81 15.38 -6.42
CA PRO A 441 4.50 15.36 -7.05
C PRO A 441 4.54 14.78 -8.48
N VAL A 442 3.61 13.88 -8.79
CA VAL A 442 3.46 13.32 -10.14
C VAL A 442 2.55 14.23 -10.95
N ARG A 443 3.13 15.10 -11.74
CA ARG A 443 2.39 16.08 -12.53
C ARG A 443 2.02 15.54 -13.90
N VAL A 444 0.74 15.65 -14.25
CA VAL A 444 0.18 15.20 -15.50
C VAL A 444 -0.61 16.33 -16.20
N VAL A 445 -0.71 16.22 -17.51
CA VAL A 445 -1.67 16.99 -18.32
C VAL A 445 -2.73 16.03 -18.83
N LEU A 446 -3.97 16.47 -18.79
CA LEU A 446 -5.11 15.74 -19.31
C LEU A 446 -5.44 16.24 -20.71
N LYS A 447 -5.52 15.33 -21.67
CA LYS A 447 -6.04 15.63 -23.01
C LYS A 447 -7.36 14.90 -23.19
N ARG A 448 -8.40 15.61 -23.59
CA ARG A 448 -9.65 14.95 -24.01
C ARG A 448 -9.38 14.13 -25.25
N GLY A 449 -9.84 12.90 -25.29
CA GLY A 449 -9.68 12.04 -26.44
C GLY A 449 -10.57 10.82 -26.35
N SER A 450 -11.14 10.41 -27.50
CA SER A 450 -11.79 9.10 -27.57
C SER A 450 -10.75 7.98 -27.43
N PRO A 451 -11.11 6.86 -26.78
CA PRO A 451 -10.24 5.69 -26.66
C PRO A 451 -9.71 5.14 -28.00
N ASN A 452 -10.47 5.39 -29.07
CA ASN A 452 -10.15 4.92 -30.43
C ASN A 452 -9.23 5.87 -31.22
N GLN A 453 -8.80 7.00 -30.65
CA GLN A 453 -7.83 7.88 -31.33
C GLN A 453 -6.40 7.45 -30.98
N PRO A 454 -5.52 7.24 -32.00
CA PRO A 454 -4.12 6.90 -31.75
C PRO A 454 -3.42 8.04 -31.01
N LEU A 455 -2.57 7.69 -30.02
CA LEU A 455 -1.77 8.64 -29.29
C LEU A 455 -0.69 9.25 -30.19
N GLN A 456 -0.51 10.57 -30.10
CA GLN A 456 0.69 11.19 -30.68
C GLN A 456 1.92 10.73 -29.87
N GLN A 457 2.87 10.12 -30.55
CA GLN A 457 4.11 9.64 -29.94
C GLN A 457 4.94 10.84 -29.44
N THR A 458 4.87 11.13 -28.17
CA THR A 458 5.73 12.11 -27.50
C THR A 458 6.42 11.42 -26.31
N GLY A 459 7.70 11.14 -26.45
CA GLY A 459 8.57 10.81 -25.33
C GLY A 459 9.26 9.45 -25.38
N ALA A 460 10.53 9.44 -24.96
CA ALA A 460 11.32 8.24 -24.75
C ALA A 460 10.77 7.45 -23.55
N ALA A 461 10.69 6.12 -23.68
CA ALA A 461 10.34 5.23 -22.59
C ALA A 461 11.25 5.48 -21.38
N PHE A 462 10.65 5.75 -20.22
CA PHE A 462 11.39 5.92 -18.98
C PHE A 462 11.84 4.55 -18.48
N GLN A 463 13.14 4.34 -18.40
CA GLN A 463 13.68 3.20 -17.65
C GLN A 463 13.78 3.58 -16.19
N PHE A 464 13.25 2.72 -15.32
CA PHE A 464 13.38 2.87 -13.88
C PHE A 464 14.85 2.74 -13.52
N SER A 465 15.59 3.86 -13.46
CA SER A 465 16.94 3.84 -12.91
C SER A 465 16.81 3.53 -11.43
N GLY A 466 17.14 2.32 -11.04
CA GLY A 466 17.33 1.94 -9.64
C GLY A 466 18.25 2.94 -8.92
N PRO A 467 18.36 2.90 -7.59
CA PRO A 467 19.22 3.80 -6.85
C PRO A 467 20.61 3.79 -7.48
N GLN A 468 21.09 4.95 -7.94
CA GLN A 468 22.38 5.09 -8.61
C GLN A 468 23.48 4.52 -7.72
N ARG A 469 24.32 3.68 -8.28
CA ARG A 469 25.59 3.28 -7.63
C ARG A 469 26.35 4.56 -7.31
N PRO A 470 26.79 4.79 -6.07
CA PRO A 470 27.77 5.86 -5.83
C PRO A 470 28.97 5.57 -6.72
N SER A 471 29.37 6.54 -7.53
CA SER A 471 30.60 6.51 -8.32
C SER A 471 31.75 6.10 -7.39
N GLY A 472 32.44 5.01 -7.75
CA GLY A 472 33.40 4.31 -6.92
C GLY A 472 34.47 5.22 -6.33
N GLY A 473 34.50 5.26 -5.00
CA GLY A 473 35.69 5.52 -4.25
C GLY A 473 36.29 4.17 -3.81
N PRO A 474 37.60 4.00 -3.78
CA PRO A 474 38.22 2.74 -3.40
C PRO A 474 37.87 2.38 -1.95
N CYS A 475 37.42 1.15 -1.77
CA CYS A 475 37.28 0.56 -0.44
C CYS A 475 38.68 0.34 0.14
N CYS A 476 39.04 1.08 1.18
CA CYS A 476 40.01 0.64 2.17
C CYS A 476 39.27 0.00 3.35
#